data_e9360e47313e70e304a781713a37f773
#
_entry.id   e9360e47313e70e304a781713a37f773
#
_cell.length_a   1.000
_cell.length_b   1.000
_cell.length_c   1.000
_cell.angle_alpha   90.00
_cell.angle_beta   90.00
_cell.angle_gamma   90.00
#
_symmetry.space_group_name_H-M   'P 1'
#
loop_
_entity.id
_entity.type
_entity.pdbx_description
1 polymer ?
#
loop_
_entity_poly.entity_id
_entity_poly.type
_entity_poly.pdbx_seq_one_letter_code
_entity_poly.pdbx_strand_id
1 'polypeptide(L)'
;MSRATALVLICAALIGCERPGGPEQTRRLAGQALQGTLAYPRSTMVSVSAGEEAAQLVMSSPDSVTVVSKWFLRALAMNNWEVKRTLSDANGTVTIYAEQHKRPLWLTLRPNVGGPGTTYTMIGVVPTDSTKK
;
A
#
# COMPACT_ATOMS: atom_id res chain seq x y z
N MET A 1 -22.80 36.81 57.05
CA MET A 1 -22.61 35.37 56.89
C MET A 1 -22.33 35.10 55.43
N SER A 2 -21.10 35.02 55.08
CA SER A 2 -20.62 34.83 53.68
C SER A 2 -20.31 33.37 53.47
N ARG A 3 -21.04 32.71 52.59
CA ARG A 3 -20.71 31.36 52.13
C ARG A 3 -20.03 31.52 50.77
N ALA A 4 -18.70 31.44 50.77
CA ALA A 4 -17.90 31.36 49.59
C ALA A 4 -18.02 29.94 48.98
N THR A 5 -18.69 29.84 47.85
CA THR A 5 -18.73 28.61 47.05
C THR A 5 -17.53 28.60 46.16
N ALA A 6 -16.54 27.77 46.45
CA ALA A 6 -15.38 27.53 45.63
C ALA A 6 -15.78 26.69 44.40
N LEU A 7 -15.73 27.33 43.24
CA LEU A 7 -15.93 26.67 41.95
C LEU A 7 -14.62 25.99 41.56
N VAL A 8 -14.53 24.69 41.71
CA VAL A 8 -13.38 23.90 41.24
C VAL A 8 -13.56 23.69 39.74
N LEU A 9 -12.76 24.41 38.95
CA LEU A 9 -12.68 24.22 37.51
C LEU A 9 -11.81 22.98 37.24
N ILE A 10 -12.45 21.86 36.91
CA ILE A 10 -11.76 20.66 36.45
C ILE A 10 -11.43 20.87 34.99
N CYS A 11 -10.19 21.28 34.69
CA CYS A 11 -9.64 21.20 33.35
C CYS A 11 -9.43 19.73 32.98
N ALA A 12 -10.39 19.15 32.27
CA ALA A 12 -10.19 17.89 31.57
C ALA A 12 -9.19 18.12 30.43
N ALA A 13 -7.92 17.80 30.67
CA ALA A 13 -6.94 17.72 29.62
C ALA A 13 -7.33 16.53 28.73
N LEU A 14 -7.93 16.83 27.58
CA LEU A 14 -8.07 15.86 26.49
C LEU A 14 -6.69 15.58 25.96
N ILE A 15 -6.01 14.59 26.52
CA ILE A 15 -4.81 14.02 25.93
C ILE A 15 -5.33 13.28 24.69
N GLY A 16 -5.28 13.97 23.54
CA GLY A 16 -5.48 13.34 22.24
C GLY A 16 -4.40 12.29 22.07
N CYS A 17 -4.76 11.02 22.19
CA CYS A 17 -3.89 9.94 21.75
C CYS A 17 -3.71 10.08 20.25
N GLU A 18 -2.64 10.74 19.83
CA GLU A 18 -2.17 10.61 18.45
C GLU A 18 -1.84 9.14 18.22
N ARG A 19 -2.69 8.48 17.44
CA ARG A 19 -2.42 7.11 17.02
C ARG A 19 -1.14 7.14 16.16
N PRO A 20 -0.09 6.37 16.51
CA PRO A 20 1.04 6.23 15.61
C PRO A 20 0.52 5.65 14.29
N GLY A 21 0.72 6.33 13.17
CA GLY A 21 0.28 5.91 11.86
C GLY A 21 -0.72 6.83 11.17
N GLY A 22 -0.60 8.14 11.31
CA GLY A 22 -1.39 9.11 10.55
C GLY A 22 -1.24 8.94 9.02
N PRO A 23 -2.14 9.57 8.21
CA PRO A 23 -2.15 9.40 6.75
C PRO A 23 -0.81 9.71 6.09
N GLU A 24 -0.07 10.66 6.62
CA GLU A 24 1.24 11.04 6.09
C GLU A 24 2.32 10.00 6.36
N GLN A 25 2.32 9.40 7.53
CA GLN A 25 3.22 8.29 7.86
C GLN A 25 2.92 7.07 6.98
N THR A 26 1.65 6.75 6.78
CA THR A 26 1.20 5.68 5.88
C THR A 26 1.72 5.89 4.46
N ARG A 27 1.59 7.10 3.91
CA ARG A 27 2.11 7.45 2.58
C ARG A 27 3.62 7.31 2.49
N ARG A 28 4.34 7.76 3.50
CA ARG A 28 5.79 7.66 3.56
C ARG A 28 6.26 6.21 3.57
N LEU A 29 5.69 5.38 4.43
CA LEU A 29 6.01 3.95 4.52
C LEU A 29 5.66 3.21 3.24
N ALA A 30 4.51 3.52 2.62
CA ALA A 30 4.13 2.95 1.33
C ALA A 30 5.12 3.37 0.22
N GLY A 31 5.55 4.62 0.21
CA GLY A 31 6.56 5.11 -0.73
C GLY A 31 7.90 4.39 -0.58
N GLN A 32 8.32 4.10 0.63
CA GLN A 32 9.55 3.34 0.90
C GLN A 32 9.40 1.86 0.50
N ALA A 33 8.29 1.23 0.87
CA ALA A 33 8.04 -0.18 0.59
C ALA A 33 7.90 -0.47 -0.91
N LEU A 34 7.32 0.47 -1.65
CA LEU A 34 7.04 0.33 -3.08
C LEU A 34 8.01 1.14 -3.96
N GLN A 35 9.13 1.57 -3.39
CA GLN A 35 10.15 2.30 -4.13
C GLN A 35 10.65 1.50 -5.34
N GLY A 36 10.70 2.14 -6.50
CA GLY A 36 11.12 1.52 -7.76
C GLY A 36 10.02 0.72 -8.45
N THR A 37 8.80 0.71 -7.92
CA THR A 37 7.63 0.20 -8.64
C THR A 37 6.91 1.34 -9.37
N LEU A 38 6.25 0.99 -10.46
CA LEU A 38 5.45 1.93 -11.24
C LEU A 38 3.97 1.55 -11.14
N ALA A 39 3.11 2.54 -11.05
CA ALA A 39 1.67 2.33 -11.22
C ALA A 39 1.36 2.21 -12.71
N TYR A 40 0.38 1.37 -13.04
CA TYR A 40 -0.11 1.27 -14.41
C TYR A 40 -0.71 2.62 -14.84
N PRO A 41 -0.37 3.14 -16.04
CA PRO A 41 -0.98 4.36 -16.56
C PRO A 41 -2.51 4.28 -16.56
N ARG A 42 -3.19 5.41 -16.31
CA ARG A 42 -4.66 5.47 -16.18
C ARG A 42 -5.22 4.73 -14.95
N SER A 43 -4.39 4.44 -13.97
CA SER A 43 -4.86 3.89 -12.70
C SER A 43 -5.28 5.00 -11.73
N THR A 44 -6.28 4.67 -10.95
CA THR A 44 -6.76 5.50 -9.84
C THR A 44 -6.49 4.79 -8.52
N MET A 45 -5.98 5.51 -7.53
CA MET A 45 -5.75 4.95 -6.20
C MET A 45 -7.07 4.71 -5.48
N VAL A 46 -7.27 3.47 -5.01
CA VAL A 46 -8.42 3.07 -4.22
C VAL A 46 -8.12 3.20 -2.73
N SER A 47 -6.99 2.64 -2.30
CA SER A 47 -6.57 2.72 -0.89
C SER A 47 -5.07 2.52 -0.74
N VAL A 48 -4.54 3.01 0.37
CA VAL A 48 -3.18 2.78 0.80
C VAL A 48 -3.19 2.46 2.29
N SER A 49 -2.44 1.44 2.68
CA SER A 49 -2.23 1.08 4.08
C SER A 49 -0.78 0.70 4.32
N ALA A 50 -0.29 0.93 5.51
CA ALA A 50 1.06 0.57 5.89
C ALA A 50 1.11 0.16 7.36
N GLY A 51 1.88 -0.89 7.63
CA GLY A 51 2.30 -1.31 8.95
C GLY A 51 3.80 -1.12 9.13
N GLU A 52 4.36 -1.68 10.18
CA GLU A 52 5.80 -1.58 10.47
C GLU A 52 6.65 -2.38 9.48
N GLU A 53 6.13 -3.47 8.95
CA GLU A 53 6.88 -4.42 8.12
C GLU A 53 6.51 -4.36 6.63
N ALA A 54 5.28 -3.99 6.31
CA ALA A 54 4.77 -4.02 4.95
C ALA A 54 3.81 -2.87 4.67
N ALA A 55 3.72 -2.49 3.40
CA ALA A 55 2.74 -1.54 2.91
C ALA A 55 1.98 -2.12 1.72
N GLN A 56 0.74 -1.70 1.58
CA GLN A 56 -0.17 -2.13 0.54
C GLN A 56 -0.76 -0.93 -0.18
N LEU A 57 -0.77 -1.00 -1.50
CA LEU A 57 -1.42 -0.03 -2.37
C LEU A 57 -2.43 -0.74 -3.25
N VAL A 58 -3.67 -0.29 -3.25
CA VAL A 58 -4.75 -0.80 -4.10
C VAL A 58 -5.09 0.23 -5.15
N MET A 59 -5.08 -0.18 -6.40
CA MET A 59 -5.34 0.66 -7.57
C MET A 59 -6.43 0.05 -8.43
N SER A 60 -7.12 0.87 -9.19
CA SER A 60 -8.11 0.46 -10.18
C SER A 60 -7.77 1.03 -11.55
N SER A 61 -7.94 0.23 -12.59
CA SER A 61 -7.73 0.60 -13.99
C SER A 61 -8.93 0.18 -14.83
N PRO A 62 -9.29 0.94 -15.89
CA PRO A 62 -10.34 0.53 -16.82
C PRO A 62 -9.93 -0.61 -17.76
N ASP A 63 -8.65 -0.93 -17.85
CA ASP A 63 -8.11 -1.93 -18.76
C ASP A 63 -8.19 -3.35 -18.17
N SER A 64 -8.20 -4.37 -19.06
CA SER A 64 -8.33 -5.78 -18.65
C SER A 64 -7.09 -6.29 -17.90
N VAL A 65 -7.29 -7.34 -17.10
CA VAL A 65 -6.18 -8.00 -16.38
C VAL A 65 -5.07 -8.43 -17.34
N THR A 66 -5.42 -8.93 -18.52
CA THR A 66 -4.43 -9.35 -19.54
C THR A 66 -3.54 -8.19 -19.98
N VAL A 67 -4.13 -7.02 -20.25
CA VAL A 67 -3.38 -5.83 -20.67
C VAL A 67 -2.52 -5.30 -19.53
N VAL A 68 -3.11 -5.17 -18.33
CA VAL A 68 -2.41 -4.64 -17.16
C VAL A 68 -1.27 -5.55 -16.72
N SER A 69 -1.49 -6.87 -16.70
CA SER A 69 -0.45 -7.83 -16.30
C SER A 69 0.73 -7.86 -17.27
N LYS A 70 0.50 -7.82 -18.58
CA LYS A 70 1.56 -7.72 -19.60
C LYS A 70 2.39 -6.44 -19.43
N TRP A 71 1.73 -5.34 -19.13
CA TRP A 71 2.42 -4.09 -18.88
C TRP A 71 3.33 -4.19 -17.64
N PHE A 72 2.82 -4.75 -16.54
CA PHE A 72 3.62 -4.94 -15.32
C PHE A 72 4.84 -5.83 -15.52
N LEU A 73 4.67 -6.94 -16.25
CA LEU A 73 5.80 -7.84 -16.54
C LEU A 73 6.92 -7.10 -17.27
N ARG A 74 6.58 -6.24 -18.23
CA ARG A 74 7.58 -5.41 -18.95
C ARG A 74 8.14 -4.32 -18.05
N ALA A 75 7.30 -3.59 -17.33
CA ALA A 75 7.71 -2.50 -16.45
C ALA A 75 8.64 -2.97 -15.34
N LEU A 76 8.35 -4.12 -14.73
CA LEU A 76 9.19 -4.72 -13.70
C LEU A 76 10.58 -5.08 -14.28
N ALA A 77 10.62 -5.75 -15.42
CA ALA A 77 11.89 -6.11 -16.08
C ALA A 77 12.72 -4.87 -16.44
N MET A 78 12.10 -3.81 -16.96
CA MET A 78 12.77 -2.57 -17.32
C MET A 78 13.31 -1.79 -16.11
N ASN A 79 12.75 -2.01 -14.93
CA ASN A 79 13.17 -1.37 -13.68
C ASN A 79 14.00 -2.30 -12.77
N ASN A 80 14.63 -3.30 -13.35
CA ASN A 80 15.53 -4.23 -12.66
C ASN A 80 14.87 -5.08 -11.56
N TRP A 81 13.58 -5.32 -11.69
CA TRP A 81 12.89 -6.32 -10.90
C TRP A 81 13.00 -7.68 -11.58
N GLU A 82 13.37 -8.70 -10.82
CA GLU A 82 13.39 -10.07 -11.30
C GLU A 82 12.05 -10.73 -10.98
N VAL A 83 11.25 -11.05 -12.01
CA VAL A 83 10.00 -11.77 -11.86
C VAL A 83 10.32 -13.24 -11.57
N LYS A 84 10.00 -13.69 -10.37
CA LYS A 84 10.26 -15.06 -9.90
C LYS A 84 9.11 -16.01 -10.19
N ARG A 85 7.89 -15.52 -10.17
CA ARG A 85 6.70 -16.33 -10.35
C ARG A 85 5.55 -15.50 -10.92
N THR A 86 4.81 -16.11 -11.83
CA THR A 86 3.54 -15.60 -12.31
C THR A 86 2.53 -16.75 -12.27
N LEU A 87 1.40 -16.52 -11.61
CA LEU A 87 0.31 -17.49 -11.47
C LEU A 87 -0.97 -16.89 -11.99
N SER A 88 -1.78 -17.69 -12.67
CA SER A 88 -3.13 -17.32 -13.08
C SER A 88 -4.11 -18.37 -12.58
N ASP A 89 -5.25 -17.93 -12.07
CA ASP A 89 -6.30 -18.84 -11.61
C ASP A 89 -7.50 -18.87 -12.59
N ALA A 90 -8.45 -19.76 -12.30
CA ALA A 90 -9.64 -19.94 -13.12
C ALA A 90 -10.58 -18.72 -13.12
N ASN A 91 -10.46 -17.82 -12.13
CA ASN A 91 -11.25 -16.61 -12.01
C ASN A 91 -10.64 -15.40 -12.73
N GLY A 92 -9.53 -15.60 -13.44
CA GLY A 92 -8.82 -14.54 -14.15
C GLY A 92 -7.92 -13.68 -13.26
N THR A 93 -7.66 -14.07 -12.02
CA THR A 93 -6.70 -13.41 -11.15
C THR A 93 -5.28 -13.77 -11.56
N VAL A 94 -4.43 -12.78 -11.70
CA VAL A 94 -3.01 -12.95 -11.96
C VAL A 94 -2.21 -12.47 -10.75
N THR A 95 -1.31 -13.31 -10.26
CA THR A 95 -0.40 -12.97 -9.17
C THR A 95 1.03 -13.00 -9.70
N ILE A 96 1.76 -11.91 -9.49
CA ILE A 96 3.16 -11.76 -9.87
C ILE A 96 3.98 -11.58 -8.59
N TYR A 97 5.01 -12.41 -8.44
CA TYR A 97 6.01 -12.24 -7.40
C TYR A 97 7.34 -11.85 -8.04
N ALA A 98 7.92 -10.75 -7.58
CA ALA A 98 9.17 -10.23 -8.09
C ALA A 98 10.10 -9.82 -6.94
N GLU A 99 11.38 -9.76 -7.21
CA GLU A 99 12.41 -9.32 -6.27
C GLU A 99 13.35 -8.30 -6.90
N GLN A 100 13.78 -7.34 -6.10
CA GLN A 100 14.83 -6.40 -6.44
C GLN A 100 15.75 -6.24 -5.23
N HIS A 101 17.03 -6.58 -5.37
CA HIS A 101 18.00 -6.55 -4.27
C HIS A 101 17.49 -7.27 -3.01
N LYS A 102 16.95 -8.48 -3.16
CA LYS A 102 16.32 -9.30 -2.11
C LYS A 102 15.07 -8.67 -1.49
N ARG A 103 14.58 -7.59 -2.04
CA ARG A 103 13.35 -6.95 -1.58
C ARG A 103 12.17 -7.51 -2.38
N PRO A 104 11.19 -8.12 -1.72
CA PRO A 104 10.05 -8.74 -2.40
C PRO A 104 8.97 -7.74 -2.78
N LEU A 105 8.28 -8.04 -3.87
CA LEU A 105 7.06 -7.38 -4.32
C LEU A 105 6.02 -8.43 -4.69
N TRP A 106 4.84 -8.32 -4.12
CA TRP A 106 3.66 -9.10 -4.52
C TRP A 106 2.68 -8.19 -5.24
N LEU A 107 2.28 -8.61 -6.41
CA LEU A 107 1.30 -7.90 -7.23
C LEU A 107 0.17 -8.86 -7.58
N THR A 108 -1.05 -8.54 -7.19
CA THR A 108 -2.26 -9.32 -7.48
C THR A 108 -3.21 -8.48 -8.31
N LEU A 109 -3.58 -8.99 -9.49
CA LEU A 109 -4.52 -8.33 -10.41
C LEU A 109 -5.80 -9.16 -10.49
N ARG A 110 -6.94 -8.51 -10.28
CA ARG A 110 -8.25 -9.15 -10.32
C ARG A 110 -9.18 -8.41 -11.27
N PRO A 111 -10.00 -9.13 -12.05
CA PRO A 111 -11.07 -8.50 -12.81
C PRO A 111 -12.04 -7.76 -11.88
N ASN A 112 -12.50 -6.59 -12.29
CA ASN A 112 -13.54 -5.90 -11.54
C ASN A 112 -14.84 -6.72 -11.53
N VAL A 113 -15.55 -6.71 -10.40
CA VAL A 113 -16.84 -7.36 -10.28
C VAL A 113 -17.92 -6.43 -10.84
N GLY A 114 -18.72 -6.94 -11.78
CA GLY A 114 -19.86 -6.20 -12.34
C GLY A 114 -19.52 -5.12 -13.35
N GLY A 115 -18.30 -5.03 -13.85
CA GLY A 115 -17.89 -4.06 -14.86
C GLY A 115 -16.53 -4.36 -15.46
N PRO A 116 -16.12 -3.64 -16.52
CA PRO A 116 -14.81 -3.80 -17.13
C PRO A 116 -13.70 -3.28 -16.20
N GLY A 117 -12.47 -3.73 -16.44
CA GLY A 117 -11.29 -3.22 -15.76
C GLY A 117 -10.70 -4.18 -14.76
N THR A 118 -9.70 -3.68 -14.09
CA THR A 118 -8.85 -4.43 -13.16
C THR A 118 -8.65 -3.65 -11.86
N THR A 119 -8.80 -4.33 -10.76
CA THR A 119 -8.27 -3.86 -9.47
C THR A 119 -7.00 -4.63 -9.17
N TYR A 120 -5.91 -3.92 -8.90
CA TYR A 120 -4.66 -4.56 -8.53
C TYR A 120 -4.12 -4.04 -7.20
N THR A 121 -3.46 -4.94 -6.51
CA THR A 121 -2.87 -4.70 -5.19
C THR A 121 -1.37 -4.93 -5.27
N MET A 122 -0.59 -3.95 -4.85
CA MET A 122 0.86 -4.07 -4.67
C MET A 122 1.17 -4.13 -3.18
N ILE A 123 1.96 -5.11 -2.78
CA ILE A 123 2.44 -5.25 -1.41
C ILE A 123 3.97 -5.28 -1.46
N GLY A 124 4.58 -4.35 -0.74
CA GLY A 124 6.03 -4.27 -0.57
C GLY A 124 6.42 -4.31 0.89
N VAL A 125 7.68 -4.63 1.15
CA VAL A 125 8.26 -4.66 2.50
C VAL A 125 8.83 -3.29 2.82
N VAL A 126 8.50 -2.77 3.98
CA VAL A 126 9.11 -1.54 4.50
C VAL A 126 10.56 -1.86 4.86
N PRO A 127 11.55 -1.12 4.31
CA PRO A 127 12.93 -1.34 4.68
C PRO A 127 13.13 -1.11 6.18
N THR A 128 13.63 -2.11 6.86
CA THR A 128 14.10 -1.94 8.24
C THR A 128 15.46 -1.26 8.23
N ASP A 129 15.59 -0.17 8.97
CA ASP A 129 16.89 0.47 9.18
C ASP A 129 17.84 -0.51 9.87
N SER A 130 18.71 -1.15 9.08
CA SER A 130 19.74 -2.07 9.58
C SER A 130 20.85 -1.34 10.35
N THR A 131 20.73 -0.05 10.60
CA THR A 131 21.76 0.80 11.21
C THR A 131 21.63 0.95 12.72
N LYS A 132 20.68 0.28 13.37
CA LYS A 132 20.68 0.17 14.84
C LYS A 132 21.44 -1.09 15.25
N LYS A 133 22.72 -0.93 15.33
CA LYS A 133 23.53 -1.81 16.20
C LYS A 133 23.54 -1.24 17.61
#